data_452f4d254bff0fb6bfb23dac30780d13
#
_entry.id   452f4d254bff0fb6bfb23dac30780d13
#
_cell.length_a   1.000
_cell.length_b   1.000
_cell.length_c   1.000
_cell.angle_alpha   90.00
_cell.angle_beta   90.00
_cell.angle_gamma   90.00
#
_symmetry.space_group_name_H-M   'P 1'
#
loop_
_entity.id
_entity.type
_entity.pdbx_description
1 polymer ?
#
loop_
_entity_poly.entity_id
_entity_poly.type
_entity_poly.pdbx_seq_one_letter_code
_entity_poly.pdbx_strand_id
1 'polypeptide(L)'
;MDKNTLVGFALIGAVIVGFGIYNRPSPEEMAREQHYRDSIQAVAQKQQQLQEAQEAAAEKTIQLDSTSAFFQATTGTEQFTTLQNELIQLTFTNKGGRVSKAMLKEYTDQQKQPLVLFDGEDATMNFGFDGKNENILTENMYFQPMNVTDSTVTMRLNAGNGGYLDFNYKLLPHSYMVDFSVQAVGMKNFFSSSTKTMNIDWSQRARQMEKGYTFEQRYTSLTYKPVDDSSDYLSETKDDKETIPEALDWIAFKNQYFSCVFIAEKTFEDATLESTMETQGSGYMKAYDAEMKTAFDPTGEKPSNFQFYFGPNHFKTLLASNDLIFKDKDPELEDLVYLGWPIIRWINRWFTINLFDWLSGWGLSMGIVILLMTIIVKILVLPTTWKSFISSAKMRALKPYVDKIAEKYPNQEDALKKQQETMALYSQYGVSPMGGCLPMLLQTPVFMALFFFVPNAIELRQQGFLWADDLSSYDDLISWSTHIPLLGNHLSLFCLLFSAATVIQQIIMMKQQDTGANPQMAAMKWMMYIMPVMFFFIFNEYASGLSYYYFISSLIGILTMWVMRKMTDEKKLLAQLEANKKEPSKQKQSGLMAKLEALQKEQERLQKERQERMKKK
;
A
#
# COMPACT_ATOMS: atom_id res chain seq x y z
N MET A 1 -5.64 11.23 -39.52
CA MET A 1 -4.45 10.56 -38.95
C MET A 1 -3.44 10.39 -40.07
N ASP A 2 -2.22 10.86 -39.86
CA ASP A 2 -1.14 10.75 -40.84
C ASP A 2 -0.71 9.26 -40.95
N LYS A 3 -0.37 8.80 -42.18
CA LYS A 3 0.05 7.41 -42.44
C LYS A 3 1.17 6.94 -41.49
N ASN A 4 2.04 7.86 -41.07
CA ASN A 4 3.13 7.57 -40.14
C ASN A 4 2.64 7.27 -38.71
N THR A 5 1.51 7.87 -38.29
CA THR A 5 0.88 7.60 -36.99
C THR A 5 0.23 6.22 -36.96
N LEU A 6 -0.39 5.83 -38.08
CA LEU A 6 -1.02 4.50 -38.23
C LEU A 6 0.04 3.37 -38.27
N VAL A 7 1.16 3.62 -38.97
CA VAL A 7 2.32 2.72 -38.97
C VAL A 7 2.96 2.63 -37.59
N GLY A 8 3.00 3.74 -36.83
CA GLY A 8 3.46 3.74 -35.44
C GLY A 8 2.61 2.87 -34.51
N PHE A 9 1.28 2.96 -34.61
CA PHE A 9 0.38 2.09 -33.83
C PHE A 9 0.48 0.61 -34.25
N ALA A 10 0.62 0.34 -35.55
CA ALA A 10 0.84 -1.04 -36.02
C ALA A 10 2.18 -1.60 -35.56
N LEU A 11 3.25 -0.79 -35.51
CA LEU A 11 4.55 -1.19 -34.96
C LEU A 11 4.52 -1.41 -33.44
N ILE A 12 3.79 -0.59 -32.69
CA ILE A 12 3.60 -0.80 -31.24
C ILE A 12 2.82 -2.08 -30.98
N GLY A 13 1.74 -2.31 -31.74
CA GLY A 13 1.01 -3.57 -31.68
C GLY A 13 1.89 -4.78 -32.05
N ALA A 14 2.73 -4.66 -33.06
CA ALA A 14 3.68 -5.70 -33.47
C ALA A 14 4.79 -5.93 -32.41
N VAL A 15 5.26 -4.87 -31.74
CA VAL A 15 6.23 -4.98 -30.64
C VAL A 15 5.61 -5.63 -29.41
N ILE A 16 4.38 -5.26 -29.03
CA ILE A 16 3.66 -5.89 -27.90
C ILE A 16 3.39 -7.38 -28.21
N VAL A 17 2.90 -7.67 -29.41
CA VAL A 17 2.67 -9.05 -29.85
C VAL A 17 3.99 -9.81 -30.01
N GLY A 18 5.03 -9.18 -30.57
CA GLY A 18 6.37 -9.76 -30.70
C GLY A 18 7.03 -10.02 -29.35
N PHE A 19 6.88 -9.10 -28.39
CA PHE A 19 7.35 -9.29 -27.01
C PHE A 19 6.54 -10.37 -26.27
N GLY A 20 5.22 -10.43 -26.49
CA GLY A 20 4.37 -11.51 -25.97
C GLY A 20 4.68 -12.89 -26.58
N ILE A 21 5.10 -12.93 -27.86
CA ILE A 21 5.56 -14.17 -28.51
C ILE A 21 6.98 -14.54 -28.08
N TYR A 22 7.86 -13.55 -27.95
CA TYR A 22 9.25 -13.73 -27.50
C TYR A 22 9.34 -14.16 -26.03
N ASN A 23 8.46 -13.65 -25.17
CA ASN A 23 8.33 -14.05 -23.77
C ASN A 23 7.34 -15.21 -23.55
N ARG A 24 6.85 -15.87 -24.61
CA ARG A 24 6.16 -17.14 -24.39
C ARG A 24 7.16 -18.14 -23.83
N PRO A 25 6.88 -18.67 -22.63
CA PRO A 25 7.75 -19.69 -22.07
C PRO A 25 7.88 -20.84 -23.10
N SER A 26 9.09 -21.30 -23.27
CA SER A 26 9.37 -22.44 -24.16
C SER A 26 8.59 -23.67 -23.68
N PRO A 27 8.29 -24.64 -24.54
CA PRO A 27 7.66 -25.89 -24.10
C PRO A 27 8.41 -26.57 -22.94
N GLU A 28 9.74 -26.39 -22.88
CA GLU A 28 10.57 -26.87 -21.77
C GLU A 28 10.39 -26.05 -20.49
N GLU A 29 10.20 -24.76 -20.59
CA GLU A 29 9.88 -23.89 -19.45
C GLU A 29 8.47 -24.13 -18.94
N MET A 30 7.48 -24.31 -19.82
CA MET A 30 6.14 -24.72 -19.44
C MET A 30 6.11 -26.11 -18.78
N ALA A 31 6.90 -27.05 -19.28
CA ALA A 31 7.04 -28.36 -18.67
C ALA A 31 7.75 -28.29 -17.31
N ARG A 32 8.76 -27.41 -17.15
CA ARG A 32 9.40 -27.12 -15.85
C ARG A 32 8.43 -26.43 -14.88
N GLU A 33 7.64 -25.48 -15.34
CA GLU A 33 6.64 -24.81 -14.52
C GLU A 33 5.51 -25.76 -14.12
N GLN A 34 5.06 -26.64 -15.02
CA GLN A 34 4.14 -27.71 -14.68
C GLN A 34 4.76 -28.71 -13.68
N HIS A 35 5.98 -29.16 -13.93
CA HIS A 35 6.69 -30.05 -13.00
C HIS A 35 6.96 -29.38 -11.65
N TYR A 36 7.18 -28.07 -11.62
CA TYR A 36 7.33 -27.28 -10.40
C TYR A 36 5.99 -27.11 -9.67
N ARG A 37 4.90 -26.85 -10.39
CA ARG A 37 3.53 -26.84 -9.82
C ARG A 37 3.11 -28.21 -9.32
N ASP A 38 3.37 -29.26 -10.07
CA ASP A 38 3.08 -30.64 -9.68
C ASP A 38 3.91 -31.06 -8.45
N SER A 39 5.16 -30.63 -8.36
CA SER A 39 6.00 -30.86 -7.18
C SER A 39 5.56 -30.01 -5.97
N ILE A 40 5.13 -28.74 -6.17
CA ILE A 40 4.52 -27.93 -5.10
C ILE A 40 3.20 -28.54 -4.65
N GLN A 41 2.33 -28.99 -5.57
CA GLN A 41 1.09 -29.67 -5.18
C GLN A 41 1.37 -31.01 -4.48
N ALA A 42 2.36 -31.76 -4.91
CA ALA A 42 2.76 -32.98 -4.23
C ALA A 42 3.39 -32.71 -2.85
N VAL A 43 4.17 -31.63 -2.71
CA VAL A 43 4.70 -31.20 -1.42
C VAL A 43 3.59 -30.65 -0.52
N ALA A 44 2.66 -29.86 -1.06
CA ALA A 44 1.49 -29.35 -0.33
C ALA A 44 0.57 -30.50 0.11
N GLN A 45 0.28 -31.46 -0.77
CA GLN A 45 -0.48 -32.67 -0.39
C GLN A 45 0.25 -33.52 0.66
N LYS A 46 1.57 -33.59 0.57
CA LYS A 46 2.38 -34.32 1.55
C LYS A 46 2.48 -33.56 2.87
N GLN A 47 2.53 -32.24 2.84
CA GLN A 47 2.42 -31.38 4.03
C GLN A 47 1.02 -31.46 4.63
N GLN A 48 -0.03 -31.43 3.83
CA GLN A 48 -1.39 -31.60 4.28
C GLN A 48 -1.62 -32.98 4.90
N GLN A 49 -1.10 -34.04 4.29
CA GLN A 49 -1.11 -35.40 4.88
C GLN A 49 -0.24 -35.51 6.13
N LEU A 50 0.86 -34.76 6.22
CA LEU A 50 1.70 -34.70 7.41
C LEU A 50 1.03 -33.84 8.51
N GLN A 51 0.34 -32.78 8.15
CA GLN A 51 -0.49 -31.99 9.06
C GLN A 51 -1.69 -32.81 9.56
N GLU A 52 -2.45 -33.44 8.65
CA GLU A 52 -3.56 -34.34 9.03
C GLU A 52 -3.06 -35.52 9.86
N ALA A 53 -1.85 -36.04 9.59
CA ALA A 53 -1.24 -37.08 10.42
C ALA A 53 -0.70 -36.55 11.76
N GLN A 54 -0.24 -35.30 11.81
CA GLN A 54 0.16 -34.58 13.02
C GLN A 54 -1.06 -34.13 13.83
N GLU A 55 -2.12 -33.66 13.18
CA GLU A 55 -3.41 -33.37 13.83
C GLU A 55 -4.09 -34.64 14.36
N ALA A 56 -4.10 -35.71 13.56
CA ALA A 56 -4.57 -37.03 14.04
C ALA A 56 -3.66 -37.66 15.12
N ALA A 57 -2.35 -37.32 15.11
CA ALA A 57 -1.44 -37.71 16.19
C ALA A 57 -1.58 -36.78 17.41
N ALA A 58 -1.85 -35.48 17.19
CA ALA A 58 -2.19 -34.51 18.23
C ALA A 58 -3.57 -34.81 18.84
N GLU A 59 -4.59 -35.15 18.04
CA GLU A 59 -5.87 -35.66 18.56
C GLU A 59 -5.71 -36.97 19.39
N LYS A 60 -4.75 -37.82 19.00
CA LYS A 60 -4.40 -39.00 19.82
C LYS A 60 -3.57 -38.65 21.06
N THR A 61 -2.87 -37.52 21.07
CA THR A 61 -2.01 -37.09 22.20
C THR A 61 -2.80 -36.27 23.23
N ILE A 62 -3.97 -35.71 22.87
CA ILE A 62 -4.89 -34.97 23.76
C ILE A 62 -5.89 -35.92 24.46
N GLN A 63 -5.66 -37.21 24.51
CA GLN A 63 -6.20 -37.98 25.64
C GLN A 63 -5.34 -37.64 26.87
N LEU A 64 -5.59 -36.43 27.43
CA LEU A 64 -5.13 -36.14 28.78
C LEU A 64 -5.52 -37.30 29.65
N ASP A 65 -4.56 -37.90 30.33
CA ASP A 65 -4.79 -38.94 31.29
C ASP A 65 -5.85 -38.45 32.30
N SER A 66 -6.72 -39.32 32.74
CA SER A 66 -7.72 -39.03 33.78
C SER A 66 -7.12 -38.40 35.06
N THR A 67 -5.80 -38.44 35.20
CA THR A 67 -5.02 -37.80 36.25
C THR A 67 -4.64 -36.32 35.94
N SER A 68 -4.86 -35.84 34.70
CA SER A 68 -4.60 -34.45 34.32
C SER A 68 -5.50 -33.50 35.11
N ALA A 69 -4.89 -32.37 35.54
CA ALA A 69 -5.63 -31.31 36.22
C ALA A 69 -6.76 -30.71 35.37
N PHE A 70 -6.62 -30.73 34.03
CA PHE A 70 -7.60 -30.19 33.09
C PHE A 70 -8.47 -31.23 32.38
N PHE A 71 -8.41 -32.49 32.80
CA PHE A 71 -9.20 -33.57 32.17
C PHE A 71 -10.69 -33.22 32.02
N GLN A 72 -11.29 -32.59 33.04
CA GLN A 72 -12.71 -32.20 32.99
C GLN A 72 -12.99 -31.10 31.97
N ALA A 73 -12.00 -30.27 31.61
CA ALA A 73 -12.15 -29.20 30.64
C ALA A 73 -11.99 -29.67 29.19
N THR A 74 -11.59 -30.92 28.94
CA THR A 74 -11.49 -31.47 27.57
C THR A 74 -12.84 -31.90 27.00
N THR A 75 -13.85 -32.06 27.86
CA THR A 75 -15.21 -32.46 27.45
C THR A 75 -16.19 -31.34 27.76
N GLY A 76 -16.98 -30.95 26.79
CA GLY A 76 -17.96 -29.88 26.96
C GLY A 76 -18.81 -29.70 25.72
N THR A 77 -19.75 -28.78 25.81
CA THR A 77 -20.54 -28.32 24.66
C THR A 77 -20.17 -26.89 24.33
N GLU A 78 -19.95 -26.62 23.07
CA GLU A 78 -19.64 -25.29 22.62
C GLU A 78 -20.81 -24.33 22.90
N GLN A 79 -20.51 -23.20 23.51
CA GLN A 79 -21.45 -22.13 23.85
C GLN A 79 -20.89 -20.79 23.44
N PHE A 80 -21.78 -19.91 23.04
CA PHE A 80 -21.41 -18.59 22.56
C PHE A 80 -21.89 -17.50 23.52
N THR A 81 -21.04 -16.48 23.72
CA THR A 81 -21.34 -15.30 24.51
C THR A 81 -21.05 -14.05 23.66
N THR A 82 -21.90 -13.04 23.73
CA THR A 82 -21.75 -11.85 22.89
C THR A 82 -21.49 -10.62 23.77
N LEU A 83 -20.45 -9.86 23.43
CA LEU A 83 -20.22 -8.49 23.90
C LEU A 83 -20.46 -7.51 22.75
N GLN A 84 -20.99 -6.33 23.06
CA GLN A 84 -21.23 -5.33 22.03
C GLN A 84 -21.23 -3.91 22.57
N ASN A 85 -20.80 -2.99 21.72
CA ASN A 85 -21.05 -1.57 21.87
C ASN A 85 -21.74 -1.02 20.60
N GLU A 86 -21.81 0.28 20.38
CA GLU A 86 -22.40 0.88 19.19
C GLU A 86 -21.64 0.61 17.90
N LEU A 87 -20.33 0.33 17.96
CA LEU A 87 -19.44 0.18 16.81
C LEU A 87 -19.23 -1.27 16.39
N ILE A 88 -19.13 -2.18 17.38
CA ILE A 88 -18.71 -3.58 17.15
C ILE A 88 -19.54 -4.56 17.98
N GLN A 89 -19.73 -5.75 17.43
CA GLN A 89 -20.24 -6.92 18.12
C GLN A 89 -19.22 -8.05 18.05
N LEU A 90 -18.84 -8.59 19.21
CA LEU A 90 -17.92 -9.70 19.35
C LEU A 90 -18.65 -10.91 19.89
N THR A 91 -18.48 -12.06 19.25
CA THR A 91 -18.97 -13.34 19.75
C THR A 91 -17.78 -14.16 20.25
N PHE A 92 -17.87 -14.63 21.46
CA PHE A 92 -16.88 -15.49 22.10
C PHE A 92 -17.36 -16.92 22.10
N THR A 93 -16.47 -17.87 21.84
CA THR A 93 -16.71 -19.29 22.09
C THR A 93 -16.06 -19.70 23.39
N ASN A 94 -16.74 -20.58 24.14
CA ASN A 94 -16.16 -21.21 25.32
C ASN A 94 -15.12 -22.28 24.96
N LYS A 95 -15.09 -22.79 23.72
CA LYS A 95 -14.02 -23.65 23.23
C LYS A 95 -12.79 -22.79 22.93
N GLY A 96 -11.71 -23.00 23.68
CA GLY A 96 -10.53 -22.15 23.64
C GLY A 96 -10.65 -20.80 24.36
N GLY A 97 -11.87 -20.43 24.82
CA GLY A 97 -12.11 -19.16 25.54
C GLY A 97 -11.82 -17.88 24.73
N ARG A 98 -11.97 -17.91 23.41
CA ARG A 98 -11.50 -16.90 22.46
C ARG A 98 -12.63 -16.14 21.77
N VAL A 99 -12.29 -15.03 21.11
CA VAL A 99 -13.19 -14.38 20.15
C VAL A 99 -13.35 -15.28 18.93
N SER A 100 -14.58 -15.65 18.60
CA SER A 100 -14.90 -16.49 17.44
C SER A 100 -15.46 -15.70 16.27
N LYS A 101 -16.01 -14.50 16.51
CA LYS A 101 -16.56 -13.63 15.47
C LYS A 101 -16.40 -12.17 15.86
N ALA A 102 -15.97 -11.35 14.90
CA ALA A 102 -15.94 -9.89 15.02
C ALA A 102 -16.73 -9.26 13.87
N MET A 103 -17.79 -8.50 14.22
CA MET A 103 -18.68 -7.85 13.26
C MET A 103 -18.72 -6.34 13.52
N LEU A 104 -18.44 -5.55 12.49
CA LEU A 104 -18.48 -4.09 12.54
C LEU A 104 -19.89 -3.60 12.14
N LYS A 105 -20.52 -2.79 12.99
CA LYS A 105 -21.92 -2.38 12.81
C LYS A 105 -22.09 -1.23 11.81
N GLU A 106 -21.08 -0.37 11.67
CA GLU A 106 -21.12 0.79 10.78
C GLU A 106 -20.68 0.49 9.34
N TYR A 107 -20.13 -0.69 9.10
CA TYR A 107 -19.61 -1.09 7.79
C TYR A 107 -20.38 -2.26 7.21
N THR A 108 -20.45 -2.31 5.89
CA THR A 108 -21.08 -3.41 5.16
C THR A 108 -20.10 -4.08 4.20
N ASP A 109 -20.35 -5.34 3.89
CA ASP A 109 -19.66 -6.06 2.83
C ASP A 109 -20.16 -5.65 1.42
N GLN A 110 -19.68 -6.34 0.38
CA GLN A 110 -20.11 -6.10 -1.00
C GLN A 110 -21.59 -6.43 -1.25
N GLN A 111 -22.19 -7.30 -0.45
CA GLN A 111 -23.60 -7.69 -0.50
C GLN A 111 -24.49 -6.79 0.38
N LYS A 112 -23.93 -5.70 0.93
CA LYS A 112 -24.61 -4.78 1.86
C LYS A 112 -25.07 -5.45 3.17
N GLN A 113 -24.43 -6.57 3.56
CA GLN A 113 -24.61 -7.18 4.87
C GLN A 113 -23.62 -6.58 5.87
N PRO A 114 -23.87 -6.65 7.20
CA PRO A 114 -22.92 -6.20 8.20
C PRO A 114 -21.55 -6.85 7.99
N LEU A 115 -20.50 -6.05 8.07
CA LEU A 115 -19.14 -6.50 7.79
C LEU A 115 -18.62 -7.40 8.90
N VAL A 116 -18.19 -8.60 8.54
CA VAL A 116 -17.60 -9.59 9.45
C VAL A 116 -16.12 -9.78 9.12
N LEU A 117 -15.25 -9.44 10.08
CA LEU A 117 -13.80 -9.58 9.93
C LEU A 117 -13.37 -11.05 9.85
N PHE A 118 -13.92 -11.86 10.72
CA PHE A 118 -13.77 -13.31 10.77
C PHE A 118 -14.95 -13.96 11.51
N ASP A 119 -15.21 -15.24 11.26
CA ASP A 119 -16.31 -16.01 11.86
C ASP A 119 -15.92 -17.49 12.01
N GLY A 120 -16.11 -18.03 13.20
CA GLY A 120 -15.87 -19.43 13.51
C GLY A 120 -14.41 -19.86 13.36
N GLU A 121 -14.15 -20.70 12.38
CA GLU A 121 -12.82 -21.28 12.13
C GLU A 121 -11.91 -20.41 11.25
N ASP A 122 -12.40 -19.26 10.78
CA ASP A 122 -11.52 -18.31 10.05
C ASP A 122 -10.38 -17.80 10.93
N ALA A 123 -10.56 -17.76 12.24
CA ALA A 123 -9.54 -17.33 13.20
C ALA A 123 -9.45 -18.27 14.37
N THR A 124 -8.23 -18.66 14.73
CA THR A 124 -7.94 -19.46 15.92
C THR A 124 -6.93 -18.75 16.80
N MET A 125 -7.02 -19.01 18.11
CA MET A 125 -6.05 -18.50 19.07
C MET A 125 -5.85 -19.54 20.15
N ASN A 126 -4.61 -19.95 20.36
CA ASN A 126 -4.21 -20.94 21.31
C ASN A 126 -3.18 -20.35 22.28
N PHE A 127 -3.35 -20.64 23.57
CA PHE A 127 -2.40 -20.30 24.60
C PHE A 127 -1.78 -21.57 25.15
N GLY A 128 -0.46 -21.67 25.01
CA GLY A 128 0.34 -22.80 25.46
C GLY A 128 1.03 -22.49 26.79
N PHE A 129 0.87 -23.36 27.80
CA PHE A 129 1.48 -23.22 29.13
C PHE A 129 2.26 -24.48 29.49
N ASP A 130 3.51 -24.31 29.90
CA ASP A 130 4.37 -25.40 30.34
C ASP A 130 4.14 -25.69 31.83
N GLY A 131 3.40 -26.75 32.13
CA GLY A 131 3.24 -27.27 33.47
C GLY A 131 4.38 -28.22 33.88
N LYS A 132 4.42 -28.64 35.16
CA LYS A 132 5.46 -29.55 35.66
C LYS A 132 5.43 -30.93 35.03
N ASN A 133 4.23 -31.45 34.79
CA ASN A 133 3.99 -32.83 34.34
C ASN A 133 3.27 -32.90 33.00
N GLU A 134 2.65 -31.82 32.57
CA GLU A 134 1.87 -31.74 31.34
C GLU A 134 1.90 -30.31 30.77
N ASN A 135 1.79 -30.20 29.47
CA ASN A 135 1.60 -28.90 28.79
C ASN A 135 0.12 -28.70 28.50
N ILE A 136 -0.33 -27.47 28.67
CA ILE A 136 -1.72 -27.08 28.41
C ILE A 136 -1.74 -26.36 27.06
N LEU A 137 -2.67 -26.78 26.20
CA LEU A 137 -3.05 -26.05 24.98
C LEU A 137 -4.54 -25.75 25.13
N THR A 138 -4.87 -24.46 25.12
CA THR A 138 -6.24 -24.02 25.45
C THR A 138 -7.25 -24.23 24.33
N GLU A 139 -6.80 -24.36 23.07
CA GLU A 139 -7.61 -24.42 21.86
C GLU A 139 -8.79 -25.40 21.94
N ASN A 140 -8.55 -26.61 22.49
CA ASN A 140 -9.54 -27.67 22.57
C ASN A 140 -10.16 -27.81 23.96
N MET A 141 -9.95 -26.84 24.85
CA MET A 141 -10.50 -26.85 26.20
C MET A 141 -11.76 -26.01 26.32
N TYR A 142 -12.71 -26.46 27.14
CA TYR A 142 -13.98 -25.78 27.37
C TYR A 142 -13.91 -24.91 28.62
N PHE A 143 -14.02 -23.63 28.42
CA PHE A 143 -14.07 -22.58 29.45
C PHE A 143 -15.52 -22.41 29.96
N GLN A 144 -15.66 -21.88 31.16
CA GLN A 144 -16.93 -21.45 31.71
C GLN A 144 -17.07 -19.92 31.63
N PRO A 145 -18.07 -19.38 30.89
CA PRO A 145 -18.33 -17.95 30.89
C PRO A 145 -18.85 -17.51 32.28
N MET A 146 -18.21 -16.48 32.82
CA MET A 146 -18.57 -15.85 34.10
C MET A 146 -18.61 -14.35 33.98
N ASN A 147 -19.29 -13.67 34.91
CA ASN A 147 -19.35 -12.20 34.97
C ASN A 147 -19.76 -11.54 33.64
N VAL A 148 -20.69 -12.17 32.94
CA VAL A 148 -21.14 -11.74 31.61
C VAL A 148 -21.98 -10.48 31.75
N THR A 149 -21.55 -9.42 31.04
CA THR A 149 -22.32 -8.18 30.85
C THR A 149 -22.30 -7.81 29.35
N ASP A 150 -22.87 -6.70 28.94
CA ASP A 150 -22.80 -6.24 27.55
C ASP A 150 -21.37 -5.93 27.09
N SER A 151 -20.48 -5.60 28.03
CA SER A 151 -19.10 -5.17 27.74
C SER A 151 -18.00 -6.03 28.37
N THR A 152 -18.33 -7.00 29.24
CA THR A 152 -17.32 -7.82 29.91
C THR A 152 -17.69 -9.30 29.90
N VAL A 153 -16.69 -10.16 29.82
CA VAL A 153 -16.81 -11.60 30.06
C VAL A 153 -15.50 -12.14 30.64
N THR A 154 -15.61 -13.03 31.62
CA THR A 154 -14.50 -13.84 32.10
C THR A 154 -14.71 -15.26 31.60
N MET A 155 -13.79 -15.79 30.82
CA MET A 155 -13.74 -17.17 30.41
C MET A 155 -12.82 -17.91 31.38
N ARG A 156 -13.39 -18.79 32.22
CA ARG A 156 -12.65 -19.54 33.25
C ARG A 156 -12.38 -20.95 32.82
N LEU A 157 -11.12 -21.34 32.79
CA LEU A 157 -10.67 -22.71 32.62
C LEU A 157 -10.34 -23.31 33.99
N ASN A 158 -11.22 -24.20 34.48
CA ASN A 158 -11.05 -24.84 35.77
C ASN A 158 -10.01 -25.95 35.69
N ALA A 159 -9.05 -25.95 36.63
CA ALA A 159 -8.16 -27.05 36.89
C ALA A 159 -8.66 -27.85 38.09
N GLY A 160 -8.32 -29.13 38.19
CA GLY A 160 -8.51 -29.90 39.40
C GLY A 160 -7.84 -29.19 40.60
N ASN A 161 -8.30 -29.49 41.80
CA ASN A 161 -7.76 -28.92 43.06
C ASN A 161 -8.05 -27.44 43.31
N GLY A 162 -9.03 -26.86 42.64
CA GLY A 162 -9.50 -25.46 42.86
C GLY A 162 -8.66 -24.37 42.22
N GLY A 163 -7.66 -24.73 41.41
CA GLY A 163 -6.95 -23.77 40.57
C GLY A 163 -7.69 -23.49 39.25
N TYR A 164 -7.45 -22.33 38.63
CA TYR A 164 -8.05 -21.98 37.35
C TYR A 164 -7.22 -20.95 36.59
N LEU A 165 -7.44 -20.88 35.28
CA LEU A 165 -6.98 -19.78 34.41
C LEU A 165 -8.20 -18.93 34.05
N ASP A 166 -8.09 -17.62 34.21
CA ASP A 166 -9.10 -16.64 33.82
C ASP A 166 -8.60 -15.85 32.59
N PHE A 167 -9.42 -15.84 31.56
CA PHE A 167 -9.30 -14.98 30.40
C PHE A 167 -10.36 -13.90 30.54
N ASN A 168 -9.94 -12.69 30.91
CA ASN A 168 -10.84 -11.58 31.15
C ASN A 168 -10.87 -10.66 29.94
N TYR A 169 -12.03 -10.46 29.37
CA TYR A 169 -12.27 -9.57 28.25
C TYR A 169 -13.15 -8.39 28.67
N LYS A 170 -12.78 -7.19 28.19
CA LYS A 170 -13.55 -5.98 28.40
C LYS A 170 -13.56 -5.14 27.14
N LEU A 171 -14.70 -5.01 26.49
CA LEU A 171 -14.92 -4.15 25.34
C LEU A 171 -15.02 -2.70 25.82
N LEU A 172 -14.19 -1.81 25.29
CA LEU A 172 -14.20 -0.40 25.67
C LEU A 172 -15.40 0.34 25.03
N PRO A 173 -16.02 1.30 25.73
CA PRO A 173 -17.13 2.07 25.18
C PRO A 173 -16.63 2.98 24.05
N HIS A 174 -17.47 3.19 23.02
CA HIS A 174 -17.18 4.06 21.86
C HIS A 174 -15.84 3.76 21.17
N SER A 175 -15.42 2.49 21.18
CA SER A 175 -14.10 2.08 20.68
C SER A 175 -14.14 0.70 20.05
N TYR A 176 -13.18 0.44 19.18
CA TYR A 176 -12.88 -0.87 18.60
C TYR A 176 -11.86 -1.67 19.44
N MET A 177 -11.48 -1.13 20.61
CA MET A 177 -10.49 -1.72 21.52
C MET A 177 -11.13 -2.66 22.53
N VAL A 178 -10.44 -3.78 22.80
CA VAL A 178 -10.81 -4.77 23.80
C VAL A 178 -9.63 -5.00 24.72
N ASP A 179 -9.80 -4.71 26.02
CA ASP A 179 -8.83 -5.13 27.02
C ASP A 179 -8.94 -6.66 27.22
N PHE A 180 -7.81 -7.31 27.28
CA PHE A 180 -7.72 -8.75 27.51
C PHE A 180 -6.64 -9.05 28.54
N SER A 181 -6.92 -9.95 29.49
CA SER A 181 -5.90 -10.39 30.43
C SER A 181 -5.98 -11.89 30.71
N VAL A 182 -4.81 -12.49 30.92
CA VAL A 182 -4.65 -13.90 31.30
C VAL A 182 -4.10 -13.94 32.71
N GLN A 183 -4.80 -14.64 33.62
CA GLN A 183 -4.40 -14.75 35.02
C GLN A 183 -4.55 -16.18 35.51
N ALA A 184 -3.49 -16.75 36.12
CA ALA A 184 -3.53 -18.01 36.82
C ALA A 184 -3.90 -17.78 38.28
N VAL A 185 -4.84 -18.54 38.82
CA VAL A 185 -5.23 -18.44 40.24
C VAL A 185 -5.17 -19.83 40.88
N GLY A 186 -4.49 -19.93 42.02
CA GLY A 186 -4.33 -21.18 42.73
C GLY A 186 -3.48 -22.26 42.03
N MET A 187 -2.74 -21.88 40.97
CA MET A 187 -2.04 -22.85 40.11
C MET A 187 -0.52 -22.95 40.36
N LYS A 188 0.00 -22.34 41.42
CA LYS A 188 1.44 -22.34 41.76
C LYS A 188 2.06 -23.73 41.81
N ASN A 189 1.32 -24.75 42.21
CA ASN A 189 1.81 -26.14 42.29
C ASN A 189 1.78 -26.83 40.91
N PHE A 190 0.99 -26.35 39.97
CA PHE A 190 0.88 -26.88 38.62
C PHE A 190 2.07 -26.44 37.76
N PHE A 191 2.44 -25.18 37.82
CA PHE A 191 3.55 -24.64 37.05
C PHE A 191 4.91 -24.93 37.69
N SER A 192 5.94 -25.05 36.85
CA SER A 192 7.33 -25.07 37.31
C SER A 192 7.76 -23.67 37.79
N SER A 193 8.70 -23.61 38.71
CA SER A 193 9.35 -22.34 39.09
C SER A 193 10.16 -21.73 37.95
N SER A 194 10.46 -22.50 36.92
CA SER A 194 11.13 -22.03 35.67
C SER A 194 10.16 -21.48 34.62
N THR A 195 8.85 -21.74 34.73
CA THR A 195 7.84 -21.23 33.81
C THR A 195 7.69 -19.74 34.00
N LYS A 196 8.11 -18.92 33.03
CA LYS A 196 8.05 -17.45 33.05
C LYS A 196 7.42 -16.87 31.80
N THR A 197 7.13 -17.72 30.83
CA THR A 197 6.55 -17.36 29.54
C THR A 197 5.40 -18.28 29.20
N MET A 198 4.50 -17.81 28.36
CA MET A 198 3.49 -18.61 27.67
C MET A 198 3.68 -18.47 26.17
N ASN A 199 3.35 -19.52 25.44
CA ASN A 199 3.30 -19.52 23.98
C ASN A 199 1.92 -19.04 23.53
N ILE A 200 1.87 -18.34 22.41
CA ILE A 200 0.62 -17.89 21.78
C ILE A 200 0.72 -18.21 20.30
N ASP A 201 -0.27 -18.94 19.81
CA ASP A 201 -0.43 -19.26 18.40
C ASP A 201 -1.71 -18.56 17.94
N TRP A 202 -1.60 -17.61 17.02
CA TRP A 202 -2.71 -16.84 16.48
C TRP A 202 -2.76 -16.97 14.96
N SER A 203 -3.86 -17.51 14.45
CA SER A 203 -4.05 -17.69 13.01
C SER A 203 -5.34 -17.05 12.55
N GLN A 204 -5.34 -16.54 11.31
CA GLN A 204 -6.54 -16.01 10.69
C GLN A 204 -6.49 -16.10 9.17
N ARG A 205 -7.59 -16.55 8.56
CA ARG A 205 -7.83 -16.41 7.14
C ARG A 205 -8.50 -15.06 6.87
N ALA A 206 -7.79 -14.17 6.19
CA ALA A 206 -8.28 -12.83 5.85
C ALA A 206 -9.32 -12.94 4.73
N ARG A 207 -10.59 -12.58 5.01
CA ARG A 207 -11.69 -12.59 4.04
C ARG A 207 -11.47 -11.55 2.95
N GLN A 208 -11.86 -11.85 1.70
CA GLN A 208 -11.97 -10.83 0.66
C GLN A 208 -13.15 -9.90 0.97
N MET A 209 -12.87 -8.62 1.19
CA MET A 209 -13.87 -7.63 1.57
C MET A 209 -14.20 -6.66 0.43
N GLU A 210 -13.29 -6.54 -0.55
CA GLU A 210 -13.44 -5.58 -1.65
C GLU A 210 -13.63 -6.28 -3.00
N LYS A 211 -14.16 -5.56 -3.98
CA LYS A 211 -14.53 -6.09 -5.30
C LYS A 211 -13.32 -6.58 -6.12
N GLY A 212 -12.20 -5.90 -6.02
CA GLY A 212 -11.00 -6.18 -6.81
C GLY A 212 -9.97 -6.99 -6.06
N TYR A 213 -9.93 -8.34 -6.24
CA TYR A 213 -8.96 -9.22 -5.59
C TYR A 213 -7.51 -8.72 -5.72
N THR A 214 -7.04 -8.48 -6.96
CA THR A 214 -5.66 -8.05 -7.24
C THR A 214 -5.32 -6.71 -6.58
N PHE A 215 -6.31 -5.83 -6.45
CA PHE A 215 -6.10 -4.52 -5.84
C PHE A 215 -6.08 -4.60 -4.31
N GLU A 216 -7.06 -5.29 -3.71
CA GLU A 216 -7.12 -5.51 -2.26
C GLU A 216 -5.86 -6.25 -1.75
N GLN A 217 -5.36 -7.23 -2.52
CA GLN A 217 -4.16 -8.00 -2.22
C GLN A 217 -2.93 -7.12 -1.94
N ARG A 218 -2.76 -6.01 -2.67
CA ARG A 218 -1.62 -5.07 -2.53
C ARG A 218 -1.61 -4.33 -1.19
N TYR A 219 -2.69 -4.39 -0.43
CA TYR A 219 -2.85 -3.73 0.86
C TYR A 219 -3.13 -4.74 1.98
N THR A 220 -3.12 -6.04 1.67
CA THR A 220 -3.39 -7.13 2.60
C THR A 220 -2.07 -7.75 3.05
N SER A 221 -1.72 -7.60 4.33
CA SER A 221 -0.42 -8.02 4.88
C SER A 221 -0.50 -8.41 6.34
N LEU A 222 0.39 -9.31 6.78
CA LEU A 222 0.73 -9.47 8.18
C LEU A 222 1.74 -8.37 8.51
N THR A 223 1.36 -7.47 9.40
CA THR A 223 2.13 -6.29 9.80
C THR A 223 2.52 -6.42 11.27
N TYR A 224 3.68 -5.95 11.66
CA TYR A 224 4.18 -6.02 13.02
C TYR A 224 4.97 -4.76 13.40
N LYS A 225 5.06 -4.49 14.69
CA LYS A 225 5.76 -3.32 15.24
C LYS A 225 6.84 -3.76 16.21
N PRO A 226 8.12 -3.68 15.83
CA PRO A 226 9.24 -3.78 16.78
C PRO A 226 9.20 -2.63 17.80
N VAL A 227 9.68 -2.87 19.02
CA VAL A 227 9.66 -1.89 20.10
C VAL A 227 10.46 -0.63 19.73
N ASP A 228 11.64 -0.81 19.13
CA ASP A 228 12.60 0.26 18.88
C ASP A 228 12.65 0.73 17.42
N ASP A 229 11.76 0.24 16.54
CA ASP A 229 11.75 0.59 15.12
C ASP A 229 10.32 0.88 14.62
N SER A 230 10.19 1.41 13.40
CA SER A 230 8.90 1.57 12.72
C SER A 230 8.25 0.22 12.38
N SER A 231 6.93 0.23 12.16
CA SER A 231 6.20 -0.97 11.72
C SER A 231 6.75 -1.51 10.39
N ASP A 232 6.77 -2.85 10.26
CA ASP A 232 7.15 -3.57 9.05
C ASP A 232 6.11 -4.64 8.72
N TYR A 233 6.20 -5.28 7.56
CA TYR A 233 5.21 -6.24 7.10
C TYR A 233 5.79 -7.33 6.20
N LEU A 234 5.21 -8.51 6.24
CA LEU A 234 5.50 -9.59 5.30
C LEU A 234 4.98 -9.27 3.90
N SER A 235 5.56 -9.91 2.89
CA SER A 235 5.25 -9.65 1.48
C SER A 235 3.74 -9.64 1.19
N GLU A 236 3.28 -8.62 0.48
CA GLU A 236 1.89 -8.48 0.05
C GLU A 236 1.55 -9.34 -1.18
N THR A 237 2.55 -9.78 -1.95
CA THR A 237 2.35 -10.38 -3.29
C THR A 237 2.80 -11.82 -3.42
N LYS A 238 3.40 -12.42 -2.40
CA LYS A 238 3.88 -13.81 -2.38
C LYS A 238 3.77 -14.39 -0.98
N ASP A 239 3.85 -15.70 -0.89
CA ASP A 239 4.03 -16.38 0.38
C ASP A 239 5.32 -15.91 1.04
N ASP A 240 5.26 -15.66 2.35
CA ASP A 240 6.39 -15.15 3.11
C ASP A 240 6.35 -15.68 4.55
N LYS A 241 7.53 -16.00 5.08
CA LYS A 241 7.72 -16.47 6.45
C LYS A 241 8.99 -15.90 7.03
N GLU A 242 8.87 -15.29 8.18
CA GLU A 242 9.99 -14.64 8.85
C GLU A 242 9.99 -14.93 10.34
N THR A 243 11.16 -15.14 10.91
CA THR A 243 11.36 -15.19 12.37
C THR A 243 11.97 -13.86 12.80
N ILE A 244 11.26 -13.11 13.62
CA ILE A 244 11.63 -11.78 14.05
C ILE A 244 12.40 -11.90 15.38
N PRO A 245 13.68 -11.52 15.40
CA PRO A 245 14.51 -11.63 16.62
C PRO A 245 14.24 -10.52 17.62
N GLU A 246 13.65 -9.40 17.16
CA GLU A 246 13.33 -8.24 17.99
C GLU A 246 12.03 -8.49 18.77
N ALA A 247 11.93 -7.87 19.96
CA ALA A 247 10.70 -7.83 20.70
C ALA A 247 9.64 -6.96 20.01
N LEU A 248 8.40 -7.44 19.94
CA LEU A 248 7.31 -6.77 19.24
C LEU A 248 6.30 -6.18 20.22
N ASP A 249 5.80 -4.99 19.91
CA ASP A 249 4.70 -4.34 20.64
C ASP A 249 3.34 -4.89 20.21
N TRP A 250 3.16 -5.09 18.90
CA TRP A 250 1.93 -5.64 18.35
C TRP A 250 2.15 -6.36 17.03
N ILE A 251 1.18 -7.23 16.70
CA ILE A 251 1.06 -7.93 15.42
C ILE A 251 -0.34 -7.65 14.89
N ALA A 252 -0.48 -7.43 13.58
CA ALA A 252 -1.73 -7.11 12.91
C ALA A 252 -1.96 -7.98 11.67
N PHE A 253 -3.13 -8.59 11.60
CA PHE A 253 -3.67 -9.20 10.40
C PHE A 253 -4.51 -8.17 9.67
N LYS A 254 -3.94 -7.63 8.62
CA LYS A 254 -4.44 -6.45 7.93
C LYS A 254 -5.03 -6.80 6.57
N ASN A 255 -6.24 -6.30 6.30
CA ASN A 255 -6.81 -6.12 4.97
C ASN A 255 -6.65 -4.65 4.51
N GLN A 256 -7.12 -4.31 3.32
CA GLN A 256 -7.03 -2.94 2.81
C GLN A 256 -7.63 -1.91 3.81
N TYR A 257 -8.86 -2.14 4.24
CA TYR A 257 -9.61 -1.17 5.05
C TYR A 257 -9.87 -1.61 6.49
N PHE A 258 -9.46 -2.80 6.89
CA PHE A 258 -9.74 -3.32 8.22
C PHE A 258 -8.56 -4.12 8.76
N SER A 259 -8.40 -4.10 10.07
CA SER A 259 -7.35 -4.84 10.76
C SER A 259 -7.84 -5.51 12.02
N CYS A 260 -7.24 -6.66 12.32
CA CYS A 260 -7.25 -7.31 13.61
C CYS A 260 -5.84 -7.14 14.19
N VAL A 261 -5.70 -6.42 15.30
CA VAL A 261 -4.40 -6.15 15.94
C VAL A 261 -4.38 -6.77 17.32
N PHE A 262 -3.29 -7.43 17.66
CA PHE A 262 -3.03 -7.98 18.99
C PHE A 262 -1.82 -7.28 19.60
N ILE A 263 -1.99 -6.65 20.75
CA ILE A 263 -1.07 -5.73 21.40
C ILE A 263 -0.71 -6.28 22.77
N ALA A 264 0.57 -6.40 23.09
CA ALA A 264 1.02 -6.82 24.41
C ALA A 264 1.33 -5.63 25.32
N GLU A 265 1.00 -5.68 26.60
CA GLU A 265 1.47 -4.69 27.60
C GLU A 265 3.00 -4.73 27.70
N LYS A 266 3.59 -5.91 27.75
CA LYS A 266 5.02 -6.10 27.71
C LYS A 266 5.49 -6.18 26.27
N THR A 267 5.86 -7.34 25.81
CA THR A 267 6.29 -7.59 24.44
C THR A 267 5.95 -9.00 24.01
N PHE A 268 5.87 -9.23 22.71
CA PHE A 268 5.99 -10.56 22.14
C PHE A 268 7.46 -10.82 21.80
N GLU A 269 7.95 -11.99 22.12
CA GLU A 269 9.33 -12.43 21.89
C GLU A 269 9.31 -13.68 21.00
N ASP A 270 10.43 -13.97 20.34
CA ASP A 270 10.61 -15.17 19.50
C ASP A 270 9.48 -15.32 18.46
N ALA A 271 9.02 -14.23 17.85
CA ALA A 271 7.89 -14.26 16.93
C ALA A 271 8.29 -14.92 15.60
N THR A 272 7.53 -15.95 15.18
CA THR A 272 7.59 -16.49 13.82
C THR A 272 6.27 -16.16 13.13
N LEU A 273 6.37 -15.41 12.04
CA LEU A 273 5.23 -14.87 11.30
C LEU A 273 5.19 -15.51 9.92
N GLU A 274 4.01 -15.96 9.50
CA GLU A 274 3.80 -16.58 8.18
C GLU A 274 2.57 -15.98 7.50
N SER A 275 2.69 -15.73 6.20
CA SER A 275 1.62 -15.20 5.35
C SER A 275 1.57 -16.00 4.06
N THR A 276 0.51 -16.77 3.85
CA THR A 276 0.29 -17.63 2.68
C THR A 276 -0.83 -17.05 1.83
N MET A 277 -0.62 -17.02 0.51
CA MET A 277 -1.60 -16.54 -0.46
C MET A 277 -2.76 -17.51 -0.61
N GLU A 278 -3.98 -16.99 -0.58
CA GLU A 278 -5.18 -17.77 -0.90
C GLU A 278 -5.52 -17.67 -2.39
N THR A 279 -6.18 -18.70 -2.92
CA THR A 279 -6.55 -18.75 -4.33
C THR A 279 -7.65 -17.73 -4.63
N GLN A 280 -7.51 -16.95 -5.69
CA GLN A 280 -8.54 -16.04 -6.17
C GLN A 280 -9.87 -16.78 -6.38
N GLY A 281 -10.96 -16.26 -5.80
CA GLY A 281 -12.30 -16.86 -5.84
C GLY A 281 -12.60 -17.80 -4.66
N SER A 282 -11.66 -18.04 -3.75
CA SER A 282 -11.91 -18.78 -2.50
C SER A 282 -12.76 -17.99 -1.49
N GLY A 283 -12.88 -16.68 -1.67
CA GLY A 283 -13.48 -15.76 -0.69
C GLY A 283 -12.48 -15.23 0.34
N TYR A 284 -11.22 -15.62 0.23
CA TYR A 284 -10.15 -15.20 1.13
C TYR A 284 -8.98 -14.60 0.34
N MET A 285 -8.20 -13.76 1.02
CA MET A 285 -7.03 -13.11 0.47
C MET A 285 -5.76 -13.84 0.85
N LYS A 286 -5.62 -14.16 2.14
CA LYS A 286 -4.43 -14.78 2.75
C LYS A 286 -4.81 -15.59 3.98
N ALA A 287 -3.97 -16.56 4.31
CA ALA A 287 -3.89 -17.18 5.62
C ALA A 287 -2.68 -16.60 6.36
N TYR A 288 -2.89 -16.18 7.59
CA TYR A 288 -1.88 -15.64 8.50
C TYR A 288 -1.70 -16.55 9.69
N ASP A 289 -0.45 -16.78 10.06
CA ASP A 289 -0.04 -17.51 11.25
C ASP A 289 1.02 -16.72 12.00
N ALA A 290 0.85 -16.56 13.31
CA ALA A 290 1.76 -15.87 14.20
C ALA A 290 1.99 -16.70 15.46
N GLU A 291 3.19 -17.29 15.58
CA GLU A 291 3.66 -17.99 16.76
C GLU A 291 4.55 -17.04 17.57
N MET A 292 4.28 -16.85 18.85
CA MET A 292 5.01 -15.91 19.68
C MET A 292 5.04 -16.32 21.14
N LYS A 293 5.95 -15.75 21.91
CA LYS A 293 6.03 -15.92 23.36
C LYS A 293 5.84 -14.58 24.06
N THR A 294 5.31 -14.63 25.27
CA THR A 294 5.23 -13.44 26.13
C THR A 294 5.38 -13.83 27.61
N ALA A 295 5.65 -12.82 28.43
CA ALA A 295 5.83 -13.03 29.86
C ALA A 295 4.54 -13.51 30.54
N PHE A 296 4.68 -14.51 31.43
CA PHE A 296 3.59 -15.09 32.20
C PHE A 296 3.99 -15.25 33.66
N ASP A 297 3.10 -14.87 34.57
CA ASP A 297 3.27 -15.09 36.01
C ASP A 297 2.48 -16.32 36.50
N PRO A 298 3.16 -17.46 36.73
CA PRO A 298 2.50 -18.68 37.19
C PRO A 298 1.99 -18.59 38.63
N THR A 299 2.39 -17.55 39.39
CA THR A 299 1.89 -17.35 40.78
C THR A 299 0.53 -16.70 40.80
N GLY A 300 0.16 -16.01 39.73
CA GLY A 300 -1.09 -15.28 39.58
C GLY A 300 -1.15 -13.94 40.31
N GLU A 301 -0.01 -13.47 40.85
CA GLU A 301 0.06 -12.16 41.49
C GLU A 301 -0.12 -11.01 40.50
N LYS A 302 0.35 -11.25 39.25
CA LYS A 302 0.26 -10.27 38.16
C LYS A 302 -0.39 -10.91 36.93
N PRO A 303 -1.48 -10.34 36.39
CA PRO A 303 -2.02 -10.78 35.11
C PRO A 303 -1.05 -10.42 33.96
N SER A 304 -1.07 -11.22 32.89
CA SER A 304 -0.50 -10.82 31.60
C SER A 304 -1.57 -10.06 30.85
N ASN A 305 -1.33 -8.77 30.56
CA ASN A 305 -2.30 -7.88 29.93
C ASN A 305 -2.02 -7.70 28.44
N PHE A 306 -3.08 -7.64 27.68
CA PHE A 306 -3.11 -7.44 26.24
C PHE A 306 -4.27 -6.54 25.84
N GLN A 307 -4.24 -6.10 24.60
CA GLN A 307 -5.38 -5.45 23.96
C GLN A 307 -5.57 -5.99 22.55
N PHE A 308 -6.82 -6.04 22.11
CA PHE A 308 -7.15 -6.23 20.71
C PHE A 308 -7.73 -4.95 20.13
N TYR A 309 -7.43 -4.71 18.85
CA TYR A 309 -8.17 -3.79 18.02
C TYR A 309 -8.83 -4.58 16.89
N PHE A 310 -10.14 -4.47 16.74
CA PHE A 310 -10.89 -5.05 15.64
C PHE A 310 -11.66 -3.93 14.94
N GLY A 311 -11.09 -3.34 13.89
CA GLY A 311 -11.69 -2.13 13.37
C GLY A 311 -11.18 -1.66 12.02
N PRO A 312 -11.63 -0.45 11.60
CA PRO A 312 -11.30 0.14 10.32
C PRO A 312 -9.87 0.71 10.31
N ASN A 313 -9.20 0.61 9.17
CA ASN A 313 -7.95 1.30 8.90
C ASN A 313 -8.23 2.78 8.56
N HIS A 314 -8.90 3.47 9.47
CA HIS A 314 -9.17 4.90 9.38
C HIS A 314 -8.12 5.66 10.19
N PHE A 315 -7.34 6.52 9.53
CA PHE A 315 -6.17 7.17 10.12
C PHE A 315 -6.46 7.84 11.47
N LYS A 316 -7.55 8.61 11.57
CA LYS A 316 -7.89 9.32 12.82
C LYS A 316 -8.40 8.38 13.91
N THR A 317 -9.13 7.32 13.56
CA THR A 317 -9.59 6.32 14.52
C THR A 317 -8.41 5.55 15.10
N LEU A 318 -7.45 5.15 14.27
CA LEU A 318 -6.23 4.48 14.72
C LEU A 318 -5.37 5.41 15.58
N LEU A 319 -5.20 6.67 15.17
CA LEU A 319 -4.49 7.67 15.96
C LEU A 319 -5.15 7.91 17.35
N ALA A 320 -6.47 8.00 17.40
CA ALA A 320 -7.21 8.14 18.67
C ALA A 320 -7.15 6.85 19.52
N SER A 321 -7.03 5.67 18.90
CA SER A 321 -6.89 4.40 19.61
C SER A 321 -5.55 4.27 20.32
N ASN A 322 -4.49 4.96 19.86
CA ASN A 322 -3.20 4.99 20.54
C ASN A 322 -3.32 5.53 21.98
N ASP A 323 -4.21 6.48 22.22
CA ASP A 323 -4.45 7.06 23.56
C ASP A 323 -5.09 6.06 24.55
N LEU A 324 -5.66 4.95 24.03
CA LEU A 324 -6.28 3.90 24.82
C LEU A 324 -5.32 2.73 25.10
N ILE A 325 -4.16 2.70 24.44
CA ILE A 325 -3.14 1.67 24.62
C ILE A 325 -2.30 1.97 25.86
N PHE A 326 -1.59 0.97 26.34
CA PHE A 326 -0.71 1.06 27.50
C PHE A 326 0.22 2.28 27.44
N LYS A 327 0.23 3.10 28.50
CA LYS A 327 0.84 4.44 28.54
C LYS A 327 2.34 4.50 28.23
N ASP A 328 3.05 3.40 28.42
CA ASP A 328 4.49 3.34 28.25
C ASP A 328 4.90 2.90 26.83
N LYS A 329 3.92 2.86 25.90
CA LYS A 329 4.15 2.43 24.51
C LYS A 329 3.93 3.55 23.51
N ASP A 330 4.64 3.49 22.39
CA ASP A 330 4.41 4.27 21.19
C ASP A 330 3.91 3.35 20.07
N PRO A 331 2.62 3.03 20.06
CA PRO A 331 2.10 1.96 19.23
C PRO A 331 2.01 2.32 17.74
N GLU A 332 1.87 3.60 17.40
CA GLU A 332 1.79 4.08 16.00
C GLU A 332 0.82 3.26 15.13
N LEU A 333 -0.38 2.92 15.66
CA LEU A 333 -1.37 2.13 14.90
C LEU A 333 -1.79 2.79 13.58
N GLU A 334 -1.71 4.11 13.49
CA GLU A 334 -1.98 4.84 12.24
C GLU A 334 -1.06 4.45 11.08
N ASP A 335 0.07 3.82 11.35
CA ASP A 335 0.98 3.29 10.31
C ASP A 335 0.40 2.08 9.56
N LEU A 336 -0.67 1.45 10.07
CA LEU A 336 -1.49 0.50 9.33
C LEU A 336 -2.11 1.13 8.07
N VAL A 337 -2.29 2.47 8.04
CA VAL A 337 -2.69 3.21 6.84
C VAL A 337 -1.44 3.62 6.07
N TYR A 338 -1.13 2.92 4.98
CA TYR A 338 0.06 3.21 4.19
C TYR A 338 -0.08 4.53 3.43
N LEU A 339 0.59 5.57 3.92
CA LEU A 339 0.56 6.93 3.35
C LEU A 339 1.75 7.26 2.45
N GLY A 340 2.57 6.27 2.09
CA GLY A 340 3.74 6.41 1.23
C GLY A 340 5.05 6.69 1.99
N TRP A 341 6.12 6.96 1.25
CA TRP A 341 7.46 7.22 1.77
C TRP A 341 7.50 8.44 2.72
N PRO A 342 8.52 8.63 3.56
CA PRO A 342 8.53 9.63 4.62
C PRO A 342 8.10 11.05 4.20
N ILE A 343 8.59 11.55 3.05
CA ILE A 343 8.21 12.88 2.53
C ILE A 343 6.74 12.91 2.12
N ILE A 344 6.25 11.84 1.47
CA ILE A 344 4.87 11.72 1.00
C ILE A 344 3.94 11.51 2.20
N ARG A 345 4.33 10.66 3.16
CA ARG A 345 3.62 10.44 4.43
C ARG A 345 3.44 11.77 5.17
N TRP A 346 4.47 12.60 5.24
CA TRP A 346 4.37 13.94 5.84
C TRP A 346 3.34 14.83 5.14
N ILE A 347 3.34 14.87 3.79
CA ILE A 347 2.33 15.62 3.02
C ILE A 347 0.93 15.09 3.29
N ASN A 348 0.73 13.77 3.28
CA ASN A 348 -0.56 13.14 3.52
C ASN A 348 -1.05 13.41 4.95
N ARG A 349 -0.21 13.19 5.96
CA ARG A 349 -0.57 13.37 7.38
C ARG A 349 -0.96 14.82 7.71
N TRP A 350 -0.21 15.80 7.21
CA TRP A 350 -0.40 17.20 7.58
C TRP A 350 -1.28 18.01 6.63
N PHE A 351 -1.36 17.62 5.37
CA PHE A 351 -2.10 18.38 4.38
C PHE A 351 -3.28 17.59 3.78
N THR A 352 -3.03 16.43 3.17
CA THR A 352 -4.05 15.74 2.37
C THR A 352 -5.23 15.26 3.21
N ILE A 353 -4.97 14.56 4.33
CA ILE A 353 -6.01 14.05 5.23
C ILE A 353 -6.83 15.19 5.81
N ASN A 354 -6.16 16.23 6.34
CA ASN A 354 -6.87 17.35 6.96
C ASN A 354 -7.72 18.14 5.96
N LEU A 355 -7.24 18.32 4.72
CA LEU A 355 -7.99 18.96 3.65
C LEU A 355 -9.20 18.11 3.24
N PHE A 356 -9.00 16.80 3.10
CA PHE A 356 -10.06 15.85 2.75
C PHE A 356 -11.15 15.83 3.81
N ASP A 357 -10.80 15.70 5.08
CA ASP A 357 -11.75 15.68 6.20
C ASP A 357 -12.50 16.99 6.35
N TRP A 358 -11.80 18.13 6.17
CA TRP A 358 -12.45 19.43 6.20
C TRP A 358 -13.53 19.55 5.11
N LEU A 359 -13.25 19.11 3.89
CA LEU A 359 -14.21 19.13 2.78
C LEU A 359 -15.33 18.10 2.99
N SER A 360 -15.02 16.90 3.48
CA SER A 360 -16.00 15.85 3.78
C SER A 360 -16.99 16.28 4.85
N GLY A 361 -16.54 17.07 5.83
CA GLY A 361 -17.40 17.65 6.86
C GLY A 361 -18.49 18.61 6.36
N TRP A 362 -18.45 19.01 5.08
CA TRP A 362 -19.51 19.83 4.47
C TRP A 362 -20.72 19.01 4.01
N GLY A 363 -20.70 17.68 4.16
CA GLY A 363 -21.81 16.79 3.75
C GLY A 363 -21.99 16.65 2.24
N LEU A 364 -20.93 16.96 1.46
CA LEU A 364 -20.91 16.82 0.01
C LEU A 364 -20.65 15.36 -0.38
N SER A 365 -21.10 14.96 -1.58
CA SER A 365 -20.71 13.65 -2.12
C SER A 365 -19.20 13.56 -2.30
N MET A 366 -18.62 12.38 -2.07
CA MET A 366 -17.17 12.18 -2.11
C MET A 366 -16.54 12.53 -3.46
N GLY A 367 -17.27 12.34 -4.57
CA GLY A 367 -16.81 12.80 -5.88
C GLY A 367 -16.66 14.33 -5.97
N ILE A 368 -17.55 15.10 -5.32
CA ILE A 368 -17.41 16.57 -5.22
C ILE A 368 -16.25 16.94 -4.29
N VAL A 369 -16.06 16.21 -3.20
CA VAL A 369 -14.91 16.40 -2.29
C VAL A 369 -13.59 16.24 -3.05
N ILE A 370 -13.43 15.18 -3.84
CA ILE A 370 -12.25 14.95 -4.70
C ILE A 370 -12.09 16.10 -5.73
N LEU A 371 -13.18 16.55 -6.35
CA LEU A 371 -13.14 17.69 -7.28
C LEU A 371 -12.62 18.96 -6.62
N LEU A 372 -13.19 19.33 -5.47
CA LEU A 372 -12.80 20.54 -4.73
C LEU A 372 -11.35 20.44 -4.24
N MET A 373 -10.97 19.28 -3.70
CA MET A 373 -9.58 19.02 -3.31
C MET A 373 -8.63 19.19 -4.50
N THR A 374 -8.99 18.66 -5.67
CA THR A 374 -8.19 18.83 -6.91
C THR A 374 -8.03 20.29 -7.27
N ILE A 375 -9.12 21.08 -7.22
CA ILE A 375 -9.10 22.52 -7.53
C ILE A 375 -8.20 23.27 -6.55
N ILE A 376 -8.33 23.02 -5.24
CA ILE A 376 -7.52 23.67 -4.19
C ILE A 376 -6.03 23.36 -4.41
N VAL A 377 -5.69 22.11 -4.63
CA VAL A 377 -4.30 21.69 -4.91
C VAL A 377 -3.76 22.39 -6.17
N LYS A 378 -4.56 22.45 -7.25
CA LYS A 378 -4.16 23.13 -8.49
C LYS A 378 -3.95 24.64 -8.29
N ILE A 379 -4.77 25.29 -7.48
CA ILE A 379 -4.61 26.71 -7.12
C ILE A 379 -3.31 26.91 -6.34
N LEU A 380 -3.00 26.05 -5.37
CA LEU A 380 -1.75 26.15 -4.58
C LEU A 380 -0.49 25.99 -5.45
N VAL A 381 -0.53 25.13 -6.47
CA VAL A 381 0.60 24.87 -7.37
C VAL A 381 0.66 25.90 -8.53
N LEU A 382 -0.43 26.67 -8.77
CA LEU A 382 -0.57 27.59 -9.90
C LEU A 382 0.58 28.61 -10.02
N PRO A 383 1.07 29.28 -8.94
CA PRO A 383 2.15 30.25 -9.06
C PRO A 383 3.45 29.66 -9.62
N THR A 384 3.74 28.42 -9.23
CA THR A 384 4.94 27.69 -9.72
C THR A 384 4.75 27.24 -11.15
N THR A 385 3.57 26.73 -11.48
CA THR A 385 3.19 26.35 -12.86
C THR A 385 3.27 27.54 -13.79
N TRP A 386 2.82 28.73 -13.36
CA TRP A 386 2.95 29.97 -14.12
C TRP A 386 4.41 30.34 -14.41
N LYS A 387 5.27 30.34 -13.38
CA LYS A 387 6.71 30.67 -13.55
C LYS A 387 7.39 29.73 -14.56
N SER A 388 7.08 28.46 -14.51
CA SER A 388 7.62 27.48 -15.43
C SER A 388 7.04 27.59 -16.83
N PHE A 389 5.75 27.86 -16.97
CA PHE A 389 5.13 28.15 -18.25
C PHE A 389 5.83 29.35 -18.95
N ILE A 390 6.08 30.45 -18.21
CA ILE A 390 6.82 31.62 -18.73
C ILE A 390 8.26 31.25 -19.12
N SER A 391 8.94 30.38 -18.33
CA SER A 391 10.28 29.89 -18.71
C SER A 391 10.24 29.12 -20.04
N SER A 392 9.27 28.24 -20.21
CA SER A 392 9.06 27.49 -21.46
C SER A 392 8.67 28.42 -22.62
N ALA A 393 7.85 29.45 -22.38
CA ALA A 393 7.50 30.45 -23.38
C ALA A 393 8.73 31.28 -23.84
N LYS A 394 9.64 31.63 -22.91
CA LYS A 394 10.92 32.28 -23.23
C LYS A 394 11.79 31.39 -24.12
N MET A 395 11.89 30.10 -23.84
CA MET A 395 12.64 29.16 -24.70
C MET A 395 12.05 29.08 -26.11
N ARG A 396 10.69 29.03 -26.22
CA ARG A 396 10.03 29.07 -27.54
C ARG A 396 10.28 30.36 -28.31
N ALA A 397 10.24 31.49 -27.62
CA ALA A 397 10.53 32.78 -28.26
C ALA A 397 11.96 32.83 -28.84
N LEU A 398 12.91 32.12 -28.26
CA LEU A 398 14.30 31.99 -28.75
C LEU A 398 14.47 30.90 -29.82
N LYS A 399 13.42 30.17 -30.21
CA LYS A 399 13.49 29.09 -31.21
C LYS A 399 14.16 29.52 -32.52
N PRO A 400 13.89 30.70 -33.11
CA PRO A 400 14.57 31.13 -34.35
C PRO A 400 16.10 31.22 -34.23
N TYR A 401 16.62 31.51 -33.04
CA TYR A 401 18.07 31.54 -32.78
C TYR A 401 18.64 30.13 -32.58
N VAL A 402 17.86 29.23 -31.95
CA VAL A 402 18.24 27.82 -31.79
C VAL A 402 18.25 27.10 -33.13
N ASP A 403 17.29 27.39 -34.03
CA ASP A 403 17.24 26.84 -35.39
C ASP A 403 18.47 27.21 -36.21
N LYS A 404 18.97 28.46 -36.11
CA LYS A 404 20.25 28.89 -36.72
C LYS A 404 21.46 28.12 -36.19
N ILE A 405 21.49 27.80 -34.89
CA ILE A 405 22.53 26.93 -34.31
C ILE A 405 22.40 25.52 -34.87
N ALA A 406 21.17 25.02 -35.04
CA ALA A 406 20.91 23.70 -35.60
C ALA A 406 21.38 23.57 -37.07
N GLU A 407 21.19 24.62 -37.87
CA GLU A 407 21.69 24.71 -39.25
C GLU A 407 23.23 24.75 -39.32
N LYS A 408 23.87 25.37 -38.34
CA LYS A 408 25.34 25.44 -38.23
C LYS A 408 25.98 24.08 -37.91
N TYR A 409 25.25 23.21 -37.20
CA TYR A 409 25.70 21.90 -36.76
C TYR A 409 24.73 20.78 -37.21
N PRO A 410 24.74 20.40 -38.51
CA PRO A 410 23.77 19.43 -39.04
C PRO A 410 24.13 17.99 -38.71
N ASN A 411 25.40 17.68 -38.41
CA ASN A 411 25.87 16.31 -38.19
C ASN A 411 25.69 15.85 -36.76
N GLN A 412 25.46 14.55 -36.57
CA GLN A 412 25.35 13.91 -35.24
C GLN A 412 26.64 14.04 -34.41
N GLU A 413 27.79 14.06 -35.08
CA GLU A 413 29.11 14.20 -34.43
C GLU A 413 29.28 15.55 -33.72
N ASP A 414 28.58 16.61 -34.18
CA ASP A 414 28.59 17.93 -33.59
C ASP A 414 27.47 18.14 -32.54
N ALA A 415 26.73 17.11 -32.16
CA ALA A 415 25.59 17.23 -31.22
C ALA A 415 25.99 17.90 -29.89
N LEU A 416 27.20 17.62 -29.41
CA LEU A 416 27.74 18.20 -28.17
C LEU A 416 28.01 19.71 -28.33
N LYS A 417 28.59 20.14 -29.45
CA LYS A 417 28.84 21.55 -29.76
C LYS A 417 27.53 22.33 -29.93
N LYS A 418 26.55 21.71 -30.65
CA LYS A 418 25.20 22.26 -30.79
C LYS A 418 24.54 22.46 -29.42
N GLN A 419 24.64 21.49 -28.52
CA GLN A 419 24.09 21.58 -27.18
C GLN A 419 24.78 22.69 -26.35
N GLN A 420 26.11 22.75 -26.39
CA GLN A 420 26.88 23.81 -25.69
C GLN A 420 26.51 25.21 -26.17
N GLU A 421 26.44 25.42 -27.50
CA GLU A 421 26.10 26.73 -28.07
C GLU A 421 24.63 27.10 -27.76
N THR A 422 23.72 26.15 -27.76
CA THR A 422 22.32 26.36 -27.36
C THR A 422 22.21 26.72 -25.86
N MET A 423 22.97 26.08 -25.00
CA MET A 423 23.01 26.41 -23.57
C MET A 423 23.63 27.77 -23.32
N ALA A 424 24.68 28.12 -24.05
CA ALA A 424 25.28 29.47 -24.01
C ALA A 424 24.27 30.53 -24.45
N LEU A 425 23.50 30.27 -25.52
CA LEU A 425 22.43 31.15 -25.98
C LEU A 425 21.39 31.38 -24.87
N TYR A 426 20.85 30.33 -24.27
CA TYR A 426 19.87 30.45 -23.18
C TYR A 426 20.43 31.23 -21.99
N SER A 427 21.68 30.98 -21.62
CA SER A 427 22.37 31.71 -20.55
C SER A 427 22.52 33.19 -20.88
N GLN A 428 22.86 33.55 -22.14
CA GLN A 428 23.01 34.93 -22.61
C GLN A 428 21.69 35.72 -22.48
N TYR A 429 20.55 35.09 -22.72
CA TYR A 429 19.23 35.70 -22.57
C TYR A 429 18.63 35.52 -21.16
N GLY A 430 19.38 34.95 -20.21
CA GLY A 430 18.93 34.72 -18.83
C GLY A 430 17.77 33.72 -18.71
N VAL A 431 17.69 32.76 -19.63
CA VAL A 431 16.67 31.71 -19.65
C VAL A 431 17.26 30.40 -19.12
N SER A 432 16.60 29.77 -18.16
CA SER A 432 17.02 28.47 -17.64
C SER A 432 16.24 27.36 -18.31
N PRO A 433 16.89 26.40 -18.98
CA PRO A 433 16.20 25.24 -19.56
C PRO A 433 15.57 24.31 -18.48
N MET A 434 16.11 24.33 -17.27
CA MET A 434 15.52 23.59 -16.14
C MET A 434 14.22 24.23 -15.63
N GLY A 435 13.95 25.50 -15.92
CA GLY A 435 12.72 26.17 -15.51
C GLY A 435 11.47 25.55 -16.12
N GLY A 436 11.57 24.90 -17.28
CA GLY A 436 10.47 24.24 -17.96
C GLY A 436 10.03 22.91 -17.31
N CYS A 437 10.91 22.18 -16.65
CA CYS A 437 10.59 20.91 -15.99
C CYS A 437 10.25 21.06 -14.48
N LEU A 438 10.43 22.24 -13.91
CA LEU A 438 10.17 22.51 -12.48
C LEU A 438 8.74 22.16 -12.02
N PRO A 439 7.66 22.38 -12.82
CA PRO A 439 6.31 21.94 -12.40
C PRO A 439 6.22 20.45 -12.25
N MET A 440 6.84 19.68 -13.14
CA MET A 440 6.81 18.22 -13.07
C MET A 440 7.44 17.74 -11.76
N LEU A 441 8.59 18.31 -11.36
CA LEU A 441 9.26 17.97 -10.11
C LEU A 441 8.44 18.34 -8.87
N LEU A 442 7.73 19.48 -8.88
CA LEU A 442 6.88 19.91 -7.78
C LEU A 442 5.52 19.19 -7.76
N GLN A 443 5.02 18.80 -8.90
CA GLN A 443 3.76 18.10 -9.02
C GLN A 443 3.89 16.62 -8.65
N THR A 444 5.07 16.00 -8.80
CA THR A 444 5.30 14.59 -8.49
C THR A 444 5.01 14.25 -7.03
N PRO A 445 5.47 14.98 -6.00
CA PRO A 445 5.11 14.69 -4.62
C PRO A 445 3.60 14.77 -4.35
N VAL A 446 2.91 15.73 -4.94
CA VAL A 446 1.46 15.88 -4.81
C VAL A 446 0.72 14.73 -5.50
N PHE A 447 1.18 14.34 -6.70
CA PHE A 447 0.66 13.20 -7.44
C PHE A 447 0.82 11.91 -6.61
N MET A 448 2.00 11.69 -6.06
CA MET A 448 2.29 10.52 -5.22
C MET A 448 1.54 10.54 -3.89
N ALA A 449 1.32 11.71 -3.31
CA ALA A 449 0.54 11.83 -2.08
C ALA A 449 -0.88 11.29 -2.27
N LEU A 450 -1.55 11.69 -3.34
CA LEU A 450 -2.91 11.22 -3.64
C LEU A 450 -2.93 9.78 -4.17
N PHE A 451 -1.87 9.35 -4.86
CA PHE A 451 -1.71 7.95 -5.26
C PHE A 451 -1.70 6.99 -4.07
N PHE A 452 -1.08 7.37 -2.97
CA PHE A 452 -1.09 6.57 -1.74
C PHE A 452 -2.30 6.85 -0.84
N PHE A 453 -2.83 8.06 -0.83
CA PHE A 453 -3.96 8.42 0.03
C PHE A 453 -5.29 7.82 -0.45
N VAL A 454 -5.67 8.02 -1.72
CA VAL A 454 -7.00 7.65 -2.23
C VAL A 454 -7.31 6.15 -2.07
N PRO A 455 -6.40 5.20 -2.37
CA PRO A 455 -6.66 3.78 -2.16
C PRO A 455 -6.80 3.36 -0.69
N ASN A 456 -6.31 4.19 0.24
CA ASN A 456 -6.35 3.93 1.68
C ASN A 456 -7.41 4.78 2.42
N ALA A 457 -8.15 5.64 1.69
CA ALA A 457 -9.22 6.44 2.27
C ALA A 457 -10.50 5.60 2.39
N ILE A 458 -10.75 5.03 3.56
CA ILE A 458 -11.92 4.18 3.83
C ILE A 458 -13.24 4.96 3.63
N GLU A 459 -13.23 6.28 3.75
CA GLU A 459 -14.38 7.15 3.55
C GLU A 459 -14.89 7.14 2.10
N LEU A 460 -14.06 6.73 1.14
CA LEU A 460 -14.46 6.56 -0.25
C LEU A 460 -15.14 5.21 -0.51
N ARG A 461 -15.04 4.29 0.44
CA ARG A 461 -15.59 2.95 0.32
C ARG A 461 -17.10 2.98 0.20
N GLN A 462 -17.62 2.34 -0.84
CA GLN A 462 -19.04 2.27 -1.17
C GLN A 462 -19.72 3.65 -1.42
N GLN A 463 -18.91 4.68 -1.75
CA GLN A 463 -19.42 5.98 -2.15
C GLN A 463 -19.50 6.07 -3.66
N GLY A 464 -20.73 6.12 -4.18
CA GLY A 464 -20.98 6.24 -5.61
C GLY A 464 -20.77 7.67 -6.13
N PHE A 465 -20.32 7.80 -7.39
CA PHE A 465 -20.28 9.08 -8.09
C PHE A 465 -20.34 8.91 -9.61
N LEU A 466 -21.25 9.63 -10.26
CA LEU A 466 -21.58 9.52 -11.69
C LEU A 466 -22.00 8.08 -12.04
N TRP A 467 -21.19 7.35 -12.79
CA TRP A 467 -21.42 5.96 -13.19
C TRP A 467 -20.67 4.94 -12.32
N ALA A 468 -19.76 5.39 -11.44
CA ALA A 468 -19.07 4.50 -10.52
C ALA A 468 -19.93 4.28 -9.27
N ASP A 469 -20.22 3.03 -8.95
CA ASP A 469 -20.97 2.65 -7.76
C ASP A 469 -20.13 2.78 -6.48
N ASP A 470 -18.79 2.71 -6.63
CA ASP A 470 -17.84 2.77 -5.54
C ASP A 470 -16.54 3.45 -5.97
N LEU A 471 -16.20 4.58 -5.33
CA LEU A 471 -14.97 5.32 -5.60
C LEU A 471 -13.71 4.64 -5.07
N SER A 472 -13.84 3.71 -4.15
CA SER A 472 -12.72 2.92 -3.61
C SER A 472 -12.34 1.71 -4.46
N SER A 473 -13.22 1.32 -5.39
CA SER A 473 -13.05 0.21 -6.32
C SER A 473 -12.99 0.69 -7.78
N TYR A 474 -12.71 -0.19 -8.72
CA TYR A 474 -12.78 0.13 -10.14
C TYR A 474 -14.22 0.28 -10.61
N ASP A 475 -14.45 1.18 -11.59
CA ASP A 475 -15.71 1.28 -12.31
C ASP A 475 -15.72 0.29 -13.48
N ASP A 476 -16.78 -0.51 -13.58
CA ASP A 476 -16.94 -1.58 -14.57
C ASP A 476 -18.15 -1.36 -15.49
N LEU A 477 -18.28 -0.15 -16.01
CA LEU A 477 -19.36 0.18 -16.93
C LEU A 477 -19.43 -0.78 -18.14
N ILE A 478 -18.30 -1.31 -18.56
CA ILE A 478 -18.18 -2.34 -19.59
C ILE A 478 -17.41 -3.52 -18.98
N SER A 479 -18.09 -4.66 -18.85
CA SER A 479 -17.49 -5.89 -18.33
C SER A 479 -17.76 -7.08 -19.26
N TRP A 480 -16.89 -8.09 -19.22
CA TRP A 480 -16.99 -9.32 -20.01
C TRP A 480 -16.54 -10.54 -19.18
N SER A 481 -16.95 -11.73 -19.63
CA SER A 481 -16.71 -12.97 -18.89
C SER A 481 -15.31 -13.56 -19.03
N THR A 482 -14.53 -13.10 -20.05
CA THR A 482 -13.21 -13.67 -20.37
C THR A 482 -12.12 -12.78 -19.83
N HIS A 483 -11.18 -13.31 -19.04
CA HIS A 483 -10.02 -12.55 -18.58
C HIS A 483 -9.05 -12.26 -19.72
N ILE A 484 -8.87 -10.97 -20.06
CA ILE A 484 -7.91 -10.52 -21.09
C ILE A 484 -6.59 -10.16 -20.39
N PRO A 485 -5.45 -10.74 -20.79
CA PRO A 485 -4.17 -10.38 -20.19
C PRO A 485 -3.92 -8.86 -20.21
N LEU A 486 -3.48 -8.29 -19.09
CA LEU A 486 -3.25 -6.87 -18.84
C LEU A 486 -4.50 -5.99 -18.73
N LEU A 487 -5.66 -6.42 -19.19
CA LEU A 487 -6.91 -5.63 -19.15
C LEU A 487 -7.90 -6.18 -18.14
N GLY A 488 -7.76 -7.45 -17.73
CA GLY A 488 -8.71 -8.10 -16.82
C GLY A 488 -10.03 -8.47 -17.51
N ASN A 489 -11.13 -8.34 -16.78
CA ASN A 489 -12.48 -8.68 -17.23
C ASN A 489 -13.41 -7.46 -17.37
N HIS A 490 -12.86 -6.24 -17.30
CA HIS A 490 -13.60 -4.98 -17.35
C HIS A 490 -12.80 -3.84 -17.97
N LEU A 491 -13.50 -2.79 -18.32
CA LEU A 491 -12.94 -1.52 -18.76
C LEU A 491 -13.44 -0.41 -17.83
N SER A 492 -12.52 0.21 -17.09
CA SER A 492 -12.81 1.38 -16.30
C SER A 492 -12.92 2.62 -17.19
N LEU A 493 -14.10 3.26 -17.18
CA LEU A 493 -14.33 4.47 -17.97
C LEU A 493 -13.54 5.66 -17.40
N PHE A 494 -13.43 5.81 -16.08
CA PHE A 494 -12.59 6.86 -15.48
C PHE A 494 -11.14 6.68 -15.87
N CYS A 495 -10.62 5.46 -15.89
CA CYS A 495 -9.26 5.17 -16.32
C CYS A 495 -9.04 5.50 -17.80
N LEU A 496 -10.00 5.16 -18.68
CA LEU A 496 -9.97 5.50 -20.10
C LEU A 496 -9.95 7.03 -20.32
N LEU A 497 -10.82 7.75 -19.62
CA LEU A 497 -10.90 9.22 -19.69
C LEU A 497 -9.64 9.89 -19.15
N PHE A 498 -9.09 9.39 -18.04
CA PHE A 498 -7.80 9.84 -17.49
C PHE A 498 -6.68 9.65 -18.50
N SER A 499 -6.57 8.46 -19.09
CA SER A 499 -5.53 8.14 -20.06
C SER A 499 -5.63 9.01 -21.31
N ALA A 500 -6.83 9.17 -21.85
CA ALA A 500 -7.09 10.05 -23.00
C ALA A 500 -6.75 11.52 -22.68
N ALA A 501 -7.18 12.03 -21.53
CA ALA A 501 -6.88 13.41 -21.10
C ALA A 501 -5.37 13.62 -20.92
N THR A 502 -4.67 12.63 -20.36
CA THR A 502 -3.21 12.67 -20.16
C THR A 502 -2.48 12.68 -21.51
N VAL A 503 -2.89 11.85 -22.49
CA VAL A 503 -2.32 11.89 -23.85
C VAL A 503 -2.51 13.27 -24.49
N ILE A 504 -3.72 13.84 -24.39
CA ILE A 504 -3.99 15.20 -24.93
C ILE A 504 -3.09 16.23 -24.22
N GLN A 505 -2.98 16.16 -22.90
CA GLN A 505 -2.12 17.06 -22.12
C GLN A 505 -0.65 16.94 -22.54
N GLN A 506 -0.13 15.72 -22.73
CA GLN A 506 1.24 15.47 -23.19
C GLN A 506 1.48 16.01 -24.60
N ILE A 507 0.54 15.85 -25.53
CA ILE A 507 0.63 16.41 -26.89
C ILE A 507 0.74 17.95 -26.82
N ILE A 508 -0.08 18.59 -25.97
CA ILE A 508 -0.06 20.05 -25.80
C ILE A 508 1.29 20.49 -25.19
N MET A 509 1.77 19.79 -24.15
CA MET A 509 3.05 20.10 -23.50
C MET A 509 4.24 19.92 -24.45
N MET A 510 4.27 18.86 -25.25
CA MET A 510 5.37 18.61 -26.20
C MET A 510 5.42 19.67 -27.31
N LYS A 511 4.27 20.11 -27.82
CA LYS A 511 4.22 21.24 -28.76
C LYS A 511 4.75 22.53 -28.13
N GLN A 512 4.72 22.66 -26.81
CA GLN A 512 5.27 23.82 -26.09
C GLN A 512 6.78 23.71 -25.81
N GLN A 513 7.33 22.50 -25.79
CA GLN A 513 8.74 22.23 -25.51
C GLN A 513 9.58 21.94 -26.77
N ASP A 514 8.97 22.04 -27.96
CA ASP A 514 9.66 21.73 -29.23
C ASP A 514 10.72 22.80 -29.55
N THR A 515 11.91 22.60 -29.02
CA THR A 515 13.08 23.48 -29.13
C THR A 515 14.09 23.01 -30.19
N GLY A 516 13.68 22.16 -31.15
CA GLY A 516 14.52 21.72 -32.27
C GLY A 516 14.85 20.23 -32.27
N ALA A 517 15.33 19.72 -33.42
CA ALA A 517 15.60 18.31 -33.68
C ALA A 517 16.86 17.82 -32.94
N ASN A 518 16.71 17.43 -31.69
CA ASN A 518 17.73 16.67 -30.95
C ASN A 518 17.36 15.19 -30.95
N PRO A 519 18.20 14.23 -31.42
CA PRO A 519 17.89 12.79 -31.43
C PRO A 519 17.57 12.21 -30.05
N GLN A 520 18.18 12.72 -28.99
CA GLN A 520 17.87 12.32 -27.62
C GLN A 520 16.45 12.71 -27.19
N MET A 521 15.94 13.86 -27.69
CA MET A 521 14.56 14.29 -27.46
C MET A 521 13.55 13.41 -28.20
N ALA A 522 13.93 12.77 -29.32
CA ALA A 522 13.05 11.85 -30.03
C ALA A 522 12.72 10.59 -29.22
N ALA A 523 13.73 9.98 -28.57
CA ALA A 523 13.52 8.84 -27.68
C ALA A 523 12.64 9.21 -26.47
N MET A 524 12.88 10.38 -25.88
CA MET A 524 12.07 10.89 -24.77
C MET A 524 10.62 11.19 -25.21
N LYS A 525 10.40 11.68 -26.43
CA LYS A 525 9.04 11.86 -26.99
C LYS A 525 8.27 10.53 -27.07
N TRP A 526 8.91 9.45 -27.52
CA TRP A 526 8.30 8.13 -27.57
C TRP A 526 7.91 7.61 -26.19
N MET A 527 8.81 7.74 -25.21
CA MET A 527 8.54 7.34 -23.84
C MET A 527 7.34 8.10 -23.24
N MET A 528 7.23 9.41 -23.53
CA MET A 528 6.11 10.23 -23.06
C MET A 528 4.76 9.85 -23.67
N TYR A 529 4.71 9.26 -24.87
CA TYR A 529 3.47 8.75 -25.48
C TYR A 529 3.10 7.34 -24.98
N ILE A 530 4.11 6.50 -24.73
CA ILE A 530 3.88 5.12 -24.25
C ILE A 530 3.41 5.11 -22.79
N MET A 531 3.94 6.02 -21.96
CA MET A 531 3.65 6.06 -20.52
C MET A 531 2.16 6.16 -20.19
N PRO A 532 1.33 7.04 -20.80
CA PRO A 532 -0.11 7.07 -20.53
C PRO A 532 -0.85 5.81 -20.96
N VAL A 533 -0.37 5.14 -22.01
CA VAL A 533 -0.93 3.86 -22.48
C VAL A 533 -0.60 2.75 -21.47
N MET A 534 0.61 2.72 -20.95
CA MET A 534 0.97 1.79 -19.86
C MET A 534 0.14 2.07 -18.60
N PHE A 535 -0.03 3.33 -18.25
CA PHE A 535 -0.86 3.72 -17.10
C PHE A 535 -2.31 3.25 -17.26
N PHE A 536 -2.87 3.26 -18.46
CA PHE A 536 -4.21 2.72 -18.70
C PHE A 536 -4.32 1.26 -18.23
N PHE A 537 -3.38 0.39 -18.59
CA PHE A 537 -3.40 -1.01 -18.18
C PHE A 537 -3.15 -1.19 -16.69
N ILE A 538 -2.32 -0.35 -16.07
CA ILE A 538 -2.03 -0.42 -14.64
C ILE A 538 -3.22 0.06 -13.82
N PHE A 539 -3.81 1.20 -14.20
CA PHE A 539 -4.87 1.85 -13.42
C PHE A 539 -6.27 1.31 -13.70
N ASN A 540 -6.44 0.40 -14.69
CA ASN A 540 -7.74 -0.17 -15.00
C ASN A 540 -8.36 -0.95 -13.82
N GLU A 541 -7.53 -1.56 -12.96
CA GLU A 541 -7.94 -2.27 -11.74
C GLU A 541 -7.90 -1.40 -10.48
N TYR A 542 -7.50 -0.13 -10.59
CA TYR A 542 -7.37 0.77 -9.44
C TYR A 542 -8.69 1.46 -9.10
N ALA A 543 -8.73 2.02 -7.89
CA ALA A 543 -9.86 2.80 -7.39
C ALA A 543 -10.30 3.87 -8.40
N SER A 544 -11.59 3.88 -8.74
CA SER A 544 -12.20 4.83 -9.68
C SER A 544 -12.04 6.28 -9.20
N GLY A 545 -12.05 6.52 -7.87
CA GLY A 545 -11.78 7.82 -7.27
C GLY A 545 -10.38 8.36 -7.60
N LEU A 546 -9.36 7.49 -7.70
CA LEU A 546 -8.00 7.87 -8.11
C LEU A 546 -7.95 8.23 -9.59
N SER A 547 -8.55 7.41 -10.45
CA SER A 547 -8.65 7.67 -11.89
C SER A 547 -9.44 8.95 -12.18
N TYR A 548 -10.54 9.19 -11.44
CA TYR A 548 -11.31 10.42 -11.49
C TYR A 548 -10.49 11.65 -11.10
N TYR A 549 -9.75 11.59 -9.98
CA TYR A 549 -8.85 12.66 -9.58
C TYR A 549 -7.84 13.01 -10.69
N TYR A 550 -7.18 12.02 -11.28
CA TYR A 550 -6.20 12.27 -12.34
C TYR A 550 -6.83 12.79 -13.62
N PHE A 551 -8.03 12.33 -13.97
CA PHE A 551 -8.80 12.84 -15.08
C PHE A 551 -9.09 14.33 -14.93
N ILE A 552 -9.70 14.73 -13.79
CA ILE A 552 -9.99 16.14 -13.50
C ILE A 552 -8.74 16.98 -13.42
N SER A 553 -7.68 16.46 -12.77
CA SER A 553 -6.38 17.12 -12.67
C SER A 553 -5.77 17.42 -14.05
N SER A 554 -5.91 16.49 -15.02
CA SER A 554 -5.45 16.65 -16.38
C SER A 554 -6.29 17.67 -17.15
N LEU A 555 -7.62 17.65 -16.99
CA LEU A 555 -8.53 18.64 -17.61
C LEU A 555 -8.21 20.07 -17.11
N ILE A 556 -8.06 20.24 -15.78
CA ILE A 556 -7.69 21.54 -15.21
C ILE A 556 -6.30 21.95 -15.71
N GLY A 557 -5.37 21.01 -15.86
CA GLY A 557 -4.04 21.27 -16.42
C GLY A 557 -4.10 21.77 -17.87
N ILE A 558 -4.91 21.14 -18.72
CA ILE A 558 -5.15 21.56 -20.11
C ILE A 558 -5.74 22.97 -20.15
N LEU A 559 -6.81 23.21 -19.36
CA LEU A 559 -7.44 24.52 -19.27
C LEU A 559 -6.47 25.61 -18.81
N THR A 560 -5.70 25.33 -17.77
CA THR A 560 -4.69 26.24 -17.22
C THR A 560 -3.64 26.59 -18.28
N MET A 561 -3.12 25.61 -19.01
CA MET A 561 -2.17 25.84 -20.09
C MET A 561 -2.78 26.66 -21.23
N TRP A 562 -4.05 26.41 -21.59
CA TRP A 562 -4.75 27.17 -22.60
C TRP A 562 -4.92 28.63 -22.19
N VAL A 563 -5.34 28.90 -20.96
CA VAL A 563 -5.47 30.26 -20.40
C VAL A 563 -4.11 30.98 -20.40
N MET A 564 -3.07 30.33 -19.86
CA MET A 564 -1.72 30.87 -19.78
C MET A 564 -1.16 31.24 -21.18
N ARG A 565 -1.41 30.38 -22.17
CA ARG A 565 -1.01 30.62 -23.56
C ARG A 565 -1.71 31.86 -24.16
N LYS A 566 -3.00 32.02 -23.88
CA LYS A 566 -3.78 33.17 -24.36
C LYS A 566 -3.33 34.48 -23.71
N MET A 567 -2.85 34.42 -22.46
CA MET A 567 -2.35 35.60 -21.71
C MET A 567 -0.90 35.97 -22.06
N THR A 568 -0.16 35.13 -22.79
CA THR A 568 1.27 35.35 -23.07
C THR A 568 1.50 35.74 -24.52
N ASP A 569 1.99 36.96 -24.74
CA ASP A 569 2.42 37.44 -26.05
C ASP A 569 3.91 37.11 -26.27
N GLU A 570 4.17 36.15 -27.16
CA GLU A 570 5.55 35.69 -27.47
C GLU A 570 6.40 36.76 -28.14
N LYS A 571 5.79 37.68 -28.92
CA LYS A 571 6.53 38.82 -29.57
C LYS A 571 7.01 39.81 -28.52
N LYS A 572 6.15 40.17 -27.59
CA LYS A 572 6.48 41.05 -26.47
C LYS A 572 7.54 40.43 -25.56
N LEU A 573 7.45 39.13 -25.36
CA LEU A 573 8.41 38.37 -24.55
C LEU A 573 9.79 38.34 -25.22
N LEU A 574 9.86 38.13 -26.53
CA LEU A 574 11.10 38.18 -27.30
C LEU A 574 11.77 39.57 -27.22
N ALA A 575 11.00 40.66 -27.43
CA ALA A 575 11.51 42.01 -27.30
C ALA A 575 12.10 42.30 -25.90
N GLN A 576 11.45 41.81 -24.85
CA GLN A 576 11.98 41.90 -23.48
C GLN A 576 13.29 41.12 -23.30
N LEU A 577 13.40 39.94 -23.91
CA LEU A 577 14.61 39.12 -23.86
C LEU A 577 15.77 39.81 -24.61
N GLU A 578 15.50 40.40 -25.76
CA GLU A 578 16.50 41.14 -26.53
C GLU A 578 17.00 42.38 -25.78
N ALA A 579 16.09 43.12 -25.12
CA ALA A 579 16.46 44.29 -24.31
C ALA A 579 17.32 43.91 -23.08
N ASN A 580 17.13 42.68 -22.53
CA ASN A 580 17.85 42.18 -21.38
C ASN A 580 19.06 41.29 -21.72
N LYS A 581 19.47 41.25 -22.99
CA LYS A 581 20.59 40.42 -23.44
C LYS A 581 21.88 40.84 -22.73
N LYS A 582 22.53 39.87 -22.05
CA LYS A 582 23.77 40.09 -21.30
C LYS A 582 24.99 39.92 -22.21
N GLU A 583 25.99 40.75 -22.02
CA GLU A 583 27.28 40.55 -22.66
C GLU A 583 27.96 39.27 -22.14
N PRO A 584 28.68 38.51 -22.98
CA PRO A 584 29.28 37.24 -22.61
C PRO A 584 30.23 37.29 -21.40
N SER A 585 30.84 38.41 -21.14
CA SER A 585 31.83 38.63 -20.07
C SER A 585 31.24 38.77 -18.65
N LYS A 586 29.92 38.96 -18.51
CA LYS A 586 29.23 39.18 -17.20
C LYS A 586 28.46 37.98 -16.67
N GLN A 587 28.69 36.79 -17.22
CA GLN A 587 27.99 35.57 -16.79
C GLN A 587 28.60 35.01 -15.51
N LYS A 588 27.92 35.19 -14.37
CA LYS A 588 28.13 34.31 -13.19
C LYS A 588 27.44 32.99 -13.48
N GLN A 589 28.22 31.95 -13.77
CA GLN A 589 27.69 30.56 -13.83
C GLN A 589 27.07 30.19 -12.48
N SER A 590 25.84 29.68 -12.49
CA SER A 590 25.28 29.12 -11.25
C SER A 590 26.13 27.92 -10.80
N GLY A 591 26.34 27.74 -9.48
CA GLY A 591 27.21 26.70 -8.96
C GLY A 591 26.82 25.28 -9.41
N LEU A 592 25.54 25.08 -9.77
CA LEU A 592 25.06 23.80 -10.33
C LEU A 592 25.51 23.58 -11.77
N MET A 593 25.52 24.65 -12.60
CA MET A 593 26.01 24.61 -14.00
C MET A 593 27.52 24.39 -14.05
N ALA A 594 28.27 25.02 -13.15
CA ALA A 594 29.71 24.80 -13.03
C ALA A 594 30.05 23.34 -12.62
N LYS A 595 29.25 22.72 -11.73
CA LYS A 595 29.39 21.30 -11.38
C LYS A 595 29.06 20.36 -12.53
N LEU A 596 27.99 20.63 -13.29
CA LEU A 596 27.62 19.85 -14.47
C LEU A 596 28.69 19.94 -15.57
N GLU A 597 29.26 21.14 -15.82
CA GLU A 597 30.33 21.32 -16.78
C GLU A 597 31.64 20.64 -16.36
N ALA A 598 31.93 20.62 -15.04
CA ALA A 598 33.06 19.89 -14.49
C ALA A 598 32.90 18.35 -14.66
N LEU A 599 31.70 17.83 -14.40
CA LEU A 599 31.38 16.41 -14.61
C LEU A 599 31.44 16.00 -16.09
N GLN A 600 30.97 16.88 -17.01
CA GLN A 600 31.08 16.63 -18.43
C GLN A 600 32.53 16.62 -18.92
N LYS A 601 33.36 17.58 -18.48
CA LYS A 601 34.79 17.60 -18.82
C LYS A 601 35.54 16.38 -18.30
N GLU A 602 35.14 15.86 -17.12
CA GLU A 602 35.71 14.65 -16.56
C GLU A 602 35.30 13.40 -17.36
N GLN A 603 34.04 13.32 -17.80
CA GLN A 603 33.57 12.25 -18.70
C GLN A 603 34.26 12.29 -20.06
N GLU A 604 34.46 13.46 -20.66
CA GLU A 604 35.19 13.60 -21.93
C GLU A 604 36.66 13.17 -21.79
N ARG A 605 37.29 13.51 -20.66
CA ARG A 605 38.65 13.07 -20.36
C ARG A 605 38.75 11.55 -20.24
N LEU A 606 37.82 10.93 -19.52
CA LEU A 606 37.76 9.48 -19.36
C LEU A 606 37.47 8.75 -20.68
N GLN A 607 36.63 9.33 -21.54
CA GLN A 607 36.37 8.79 -22.89
C GLN A 607 37.60 8.89 -23.79
N LYS A 608 38.32 10.00 -23.78
CA LYS A 608 39.60 10.17 -24.52
C LYS A 608 40.66 9.19 -24.03
N GLU A 609 40.81 9.03 -22.72
CA GLU A 609 41.74 8.06 -22.15
C GLU A 609 41.39 6.61 -22.53
N ARG A 610 40.09 6.28 -22.59
CA ARG A 610 39.61 4.95 -23.06
C ARG A 610 39.91 4.75 -24.55
N GLN A 611 39.68 5.74 -25.40
CA GLN A 611 39.99 5.69 -26.83
C GLN A 611 41.50 5.57 -27.09
N GLU A 612 42.32 6.27 -26.35
CA GLU A 612 43.80 6.16 -26.45
C GLU A 612 44.29 4.79 -25.98
N ARG A 613 43.71 4.19 -24.93
CA ARG A 613 44.02 2.82 -24.49
C ARG A 613 43.58 1.76 -25.51
N MET A 614 42.46 1.99 -26.23
CA MET A 614 42.02 1.05 -27.29
C MET A 614 42.88 1.18 -28.58
N LYS A 615 43.46 2.35 -28.86
CA LYS A 615 44.40 2.54 -29.99
C LYS A 615 45.81 2.01 -29.69
N LYS A 616 46.17 1.77 -28.41
CA LYS A 616 47.45 1.19 -27.98
C LYS A 616 47.41 -0.33 -27.77
N LYS A 617 46.28 -0.97 -27.93
CA LYS A 617 46.09 -2.41 -28.06
C LYS A 617 45.85 -2.75 -29.53
#